data_aefb26b3497e8b7fd79c9ee84de28925
#
_entry.id   aefb26b3497e8b7fd79c9ee84de28925
#
_cell.length_a   1.000
_cell.length_b   1.000
_cell.length_c   1.000
_cell.angle_alpha   90.00
_cell.angle_beta   90.00
_cell.angle_gamma   90.00
#
_symmetry.space_group_name_H-M   'P 1'
#
loop_
_entity.id
_entity.type
_entity.pdbx_description
1 polymer ?
#
loop_
_entity_poly.entity_id
_entity_poly.type
_entity_poly.pdbx_seq_one_letter_code
_entity_poly.pdbx_strand_id
1 'polypeptide(L)' 'MCGAVEELVNEGVQRGREEGRIEGIKANIRTCKTFKISKSDTIKNVVKEFALSEDEAKAYVEKYW' A
#
# COMPACT_ATOMS: atom_id res chain seq x y z
N MET A 1 -18.56 4.00 -27.15
CA MET A 1 -19.17 3.75 -26.32
C MET A 1 -18.81 3.71 -24.87
N CYS A 2 -18.69 2.67 -24.30
CA CYS A 2 -18.42 2.54 -22.88
C CYS A 2 -17.04 3.01 -22.46
N GLY A 3 -16.09 3.10 -23.39
CA GLY A 3 -14.70 3.38 -23.07
C GLY A 3 -14.44 4.68 -22.34
N ALA A 4 -15.05 5.79 -22.80
CA ALA A 4 -14.83 7.09 -22.17
C ALA A 4 -15.41 7.16 -20.76
N VAL A 5 -16.59 6.57 -20.56
CA VAL A 5 -17.23 6.54 -19.25
C VAL A 5 -16.48 5.62 -18.31
N GLU A 6 -16.00 4.49 -18.81
CA GLU A 6 -15.21 3.56 -18.02
C GLU A 6 -13.90 4.18 -17.58
N GLU A 7 -13.26 4.97 -18.43
CA GLU A 7 -12.02 5.66 -18.06
C GLU A 7 -12.23 6.61 -16.89
N LEU A 8 -13.31 7.40 -16.93
CA LEU A 8 -13.62 8.33 -15.84
C LEU A 8 -13.91 7.59 -14.53
N VAL A 9 -14.66 6.51 -14.62
CA VAL A 9 -14.97 5.68 -13.44
C VAL A 9 -13.71 5.04 -12.91
N ASN A 10 -12.85 4.55 -13.81
CA ASN A 10 -11.60 3.92 -13.40
C ASN A 10 -10.67 4.89 -12.67
N GLU A 11 -10.58 6.13 -13.11
CA GLU A 11 -9.78 7.13 -12.43
C GLU A 11 -10.25 7.35 -11.00
N GLY A 12 -11.55 7.50 -10.80
CA GLY A 12 -12.13 7.65 -9.47
C GLY A 12 -11.90 6.45 -8.59
N VAL A 13 -12.07 5.25 -9.14
CA VAL A 13 -11.86 4.00 -8.42
C VAL A 13 -10.39 3.83 -8.06
N GLN A 14 -9.47 4.14 -8.98
CA GLN A 14 -8.05 4.05 -8.72
C GLN A 14 -7.60 4.97 -7.59
N ARG A 15 -8.09 6.20 -7.56
CA ARG A 15 -7.77 7.14 -6.47
C ARG A 15 -8.27 6.60 -5.13
N GLY A 16 -9.49 6.11 -5.07
CA GLY A 16 -10.03 5.53 -3.86
C GLY A 16 -9.24 4.31 -3.39
N ARG A 17 -8.83 3.45 -4.33
CA ARG A 17 -8.01 2.29 -4.02
C ARG A 17 -6.62 2.68 -3.53
N GLU A 18 -5.99 3.69 -4.11
CA GLU A 18 -4.69 4.16 -3.68
C GLU A 18 -4.73 4.72 -2.27
N GLU A 19 -5.72 5.56 -1.97
CA GLU A 19 -5.89 6.09 -0.62
C GLU A 19 -6.15 4.98 0.39
N GLY A 20 -7.04 4.05 0.07
CA GLY A 20 -7.32 2.89 0.91
C GLY A 20 -6.11 1.99 1.08
N ARG A 21 -5.31 1.82 0.03
CA ARG A 21 -4.07 1.04 0.08
C ARG A 21 -3.06 1.69 1.01
N ILE A 22 -2.86 3.00 0.90
CA ILE A 22 -1.93 3.74 1.75
C ILE A 22 -2.34 3.63 3.22
N GLU A 23 -3.62 3.78 3.52
CA GLU A 23 -4.13 3.61 4.88
C GLU A 23 -3.88 2.19 5.39
N GLY A 24 -4.10 1.18 4.56
CA GLY A 24 -3.82 -0.21 4.90
C GLY A 24 -2.35 -0.46 5.16
N ILE A 25 -1.48 0.11 4.32
CA ILE A 25 -0.02 0.00 4.49
C ILE A 25 0.42 0.65 5.80
N LYS A 26 -0.09 1.85 6.11
CA LYS A 26 0.20 2.54 7.37
C LYS A 26 -0.21 1.69 8.57
N ALA A 27 -1.42 1.14 8.53
CA ALA A 27 -1.94 0.29 9.60
C ALA A 27 -1.08 -0.96 9.78
N ASN A 28 -0.67 -1.59 8.68
CA ASN A 28 0.18 -2.77 8.70
C ASN A 28 1.54 -2.45 9.32
N ILE A 29 2.16 -1.35 8.89
CA ILE A 29 3.47 -0.91 9.42
C ILE A 29 3.36 -0.62 10.92
N ARG A 30 2.30 0.07 11.33
CA ARG A 30 2.06 0.39 12.74
C ARG A 30 1.91 -0.89 13.57
N THR A 31 1.16 -1.86 13.07
CA THR A 31 0.96 -3.15 13.73
C THR A 31 2.29 -3.88 13.88
N CYS A 32 3.08 -3.96 12.80
CA CYS A 32 4.39 -4.60 12.82
C CYS A 32 5.31 -3.93 13.85
N LYS A 33 5.31 -2.62 13.88
CA LYS A 33 6.11 -1.86 14.84
C LYS A 33 5.67 -2.12 16.27
N THR A 34 4.37 -2.20 16.51
CA THR A 34 3.80 -2.49 17.83
C THR A 34 4.22 -3.86 18.33
N PHE A 35 4.25 -4.85 17.44
CA PHE A 35 4.71 -6.21 17.79
C PHE A 35 6.23 -6.38 17.72
N LYS A 36 6.96 -5.28 17.56
CA LYS A 36 8.43 -5.29 17.51
C LYS A 36 9.00 -6.14 16.38
N ILE A 37 8.27 -6.20 15.26
CA ILE A 37 8.75 -6.87 14.07
C ILE A 37 9.83 -5.99 13.44
N SER A 38 10.90 -6.59 12.93
CA SER A 38 11.99 -5.84 12.33
C SER A 38 11.52 -5.07 11.09
N LYS A 39 12.21 -3.98 10.78
CA LYS A 39 11.92 -3.18 9.59
C LYS A 39 12.01 -4.03 8.33
N SER A 40 13.03 -4.89 8.24
CA SER A 40 13.22 -5.79 7.10
C SER A 40 12.05 -6.74 6.93
N ASP A 41 11.59 -7.36 8.01
CA ASP A 41 10.43 -8.25 7.98
C ASP A 41 9.15 -7.50 7.66
N THR A 42 9.02 -6.27 8.14
CA THR A 42 7.88 -5.41 7.82
C THR A 42 7.83 -5.13 6.32
N ILE A 43 8.97 -4.83 5.69
CA ILE A 43 9.06 -4.62 4.25
C ILE A 43 8.58 -5.86 3.50
N LYS A 44 9.05 -7.04 3.89
CA LYS A 44 8.63 -8.31 3.28
C LYS A 44 7.14 -8.54 3.43
N ASN A 45 6.59 -8.23 4.60
CA ASN A 45 5.17 -8.38 4.86
C ASN A 45 4.34 -7.45 3.98
N VAL A 46 4.76 -6.19 3.84
CA VAL A 46 4.08 -5.22 2.98
C VAL A 46 4.10 -5.68 1.52
N VAL A 47 5.25 -6.16 1.04
CA VAL A 47 5.36 -6.72 -0.32
C VAL A 47 4.33 -7.83 -0.53
N LYS A 48 4.23 -8.74 0.41
CA LYS A 48 3.34 -9.89 0.32
C LYS A 48 1.86 -9.49 0.41
N GLU A 49 1.53 -8.65 1.38
CA GLU A 49 0.13 -8.30 1.65
C GLU A 49 -0.46 -7.37 0.59
N PHE A 50 0.34 -6.47 0.05
CA PHE A 50 -0.13 -5.46 -0.90
C PHE A 50 0.36 -5.68 -2.33
N ALA A 51 1.07 -6.77 -2.58
CA ALA A 51 1.61 -7.11 -3.90
C ALA A 51 2.45 -5.96 -4.50
N LEU A 52 3.27 -5.33 -3.67
CA LEU A 52 4.16 -4.25 -4.09
C LEU A 52 5.54 -4.79 -4.43
N SER A 53 6.32 -3.99 -5.17
CA SER A 53 7.74 -4.29 -5.35
C SER A 53 8.50 -4.00 -4.05
N GLU A 54 9.69 -4.57 -3.90
CA GLU A 54 10.52 -4.32 -2.73
C GLU A 54 10.85 -2.83 -2.58
N ASP A 55 11.12 -2.15 -3.69
CA ASP A 55 11.45 -0.73 -3.69
C ASP A 55 10.27 0.11 -3.18
N GLU A 56 9.06 -0.19 -3.65
CA GLU A 56 7.86 0.51 -3.21
C GLU A 56 7.58 0.25 -1.73
N ALA A 57 7.64 -1.01 -1.32
CA ALA A 57 7.40 -1.40 0.06
C ALA A 57 8.43 -0.75 0.99
N LYS A 58 9.68 -0.76 0.59
CA LYS A 58 10.75 -0.12 1.35
C LYS A 58 10.50 1.37 1.52
N ALA A 59 10.10 2.05 0.44
CA ALA A 59 9.80 3.47 0.49
C ALA A 59 8.67 3.78 1.46
N TYR A 60 7.59 2.99 1.44
CA TYR A 60 6.47 3.15 2.36
C TYR A 60 6.89 2.88 3.82
N VAL A 61 7.63 1.81 4.03
CA VAL A 61 8.08 1.46 5.38
C VAL A 61 8.99 2.56 5.93
N GLU A 62 9.93 3.06 5.14
CA GLU A 62 10.80 4.15 5.57
C GLU A 62 10.03 5.43 5.87
N LYS A 63 8.99 5.70 5.08
CA LYS A 63 8.18 6.90 5.27
C LYS A 63 7.35 6.87 6.56
N TYR A 64 6.79 5.71 6.89
CA TYR A 64 5.87 5.57 8.02
C TYR A 64 6.47 4.85 9.24
N TRP A 65 7.71 4.41 9.13
CA TRP A 65 8.37 3.75 10.25
C TRP A 65 8.69 4.71 11.39
#